data_141666cee6797749dac338a97b6a9834
#
_entry.id   141666cee6797749dac338a97b6a9834
#
_cell.length_a   1.000
_cell.length_b   1.000
_cell.length_c   1.000
_cell.angle_alpha   90.00
_cell.angle_beta   90.00
_cell.angle_gamma   90.00
#
_symmetry.space_group_name_H-M   'P 1'
#
loop_
_entity.id
_entity.type
_entity.pdbx_description
1 polymer ?
#
loop_
_entity_poly.entity_id
_entity_poly.type
_entity_poly.pdbx_seq_one_letter_code
_entity_poly.pdbx_strand_id
1 'polypeptide(L)'
;MPTRREALQLLCLALTVPRSAFAKSFPMSSDSILTLSPPPADAHVAYGSDPNQFGDLRLPKAKGPFPLVMNIHGGFWRAKYDLAHAGHLCAALTAKGLATWNIEYRRVGNPGGGWPGTLDDVRSAYRFLPQLAKRYSIDAGKVVVMGHSAGAQLALCLASREASLTKVVSLAGVLDLQQAWELHLSDNAVVDFLGGKPSQVTDHYRQADPMQLSIDHSTTQWLIHGAADDVVPSYFSRNYAQQQKTHGEDVHYLEISTAGHFDLIDPRSQAWPKVQDTVLHLLGS
;
A
#
# COMPACT_ATOMS: atom_id res chain seq x y z
N MET A 1 70.38 -6.34 -47.24
CA MET A 1 69.97 -7.07 -46.01
C MET A 1 69.38 -6.05 -45.03
N PRO A 2 68.09 -5.95 -44.89
CA PRO A 2 67.52 -5.06 -43.88
C PRO A 2 67.46 -5.78 -42.52
N THR A 3 67.75 -5.02 -41.52
CA THR A 3 67.91 -5.42 -40.12
C THR A 3 66.61 -5.71 -39.41
N ARG A 4 66.68 -6.66 -38.48
CA ARG A 4 65.62 -7.21 -37.63
C ARG A 4 64.96 -6.21 -36.65
N ARG A 5 64.38 -5.09 -37.05
CA ARG A 5 63.75 -4.13 -36.13
C ARG A 5 62.41 -3.56 -36.55
N GLU A 6 61.79 -4.11 -37.59
CA GLU A 6 60.50 -3.64 -38.07
C GLU A 6 59.47 -4.78 -38.12
N ALA A 7 59.21 -5.40 -36.98
CA ALA A 7 58.04 -6.28 -36.85
C ALA A 7 57.54 -6.19 -35.42
N LEU A 8 56.23 -6.01 -35.31
CA LEU A 8 55.36 -6.01 -34.18
C LEU A 8 55.09 -4.66 -33.48
N GLN A 9 54.32 -3.82 -34.14
CA GLN A 9 53.33 -3.02 -33.49
C GLN A 9 51.93 -3.64 -33.83
N LEU A 10 51.59 -4.72 -33.15
CA LEU A 10 50.21 -5.21 -33.11
C LEU A 10 49.43 -4.38 -32.08
N LEU A 11 48.55 -3.54 -32.61
CA LEU A 11 47.61 -2.72 -31.89
C LEU A 11 46.58 -3.62 -31.22
N CYS A 12 46.74 -3.91 -29.93
CA CYS A 12 45.66 -4.48 -29.09
C CYS A 12 44.64 -3.39 -28.83
N LEU A 13 43.62 -3.28 -29.68
CA LEU A 13 42.38 -2.59 -29.31
C LEU A 13 41.68 -3.42 -28.22
N ALA A 14 41.88 -3.05 -26.97
CA ALA A 14 41.06 -3.53 -25.86
C ALA A 14 39.70 -2.91 -26.00
N LEU A 15 38.75 -3.67 -26.49
CA LEU A 15 37.33 -3.38 -26.37
C LEU A 15 36.95 -3.36 -24.87
N THR A 16 36.99 -2.19 -24.27
CA THR A 16 36.39 -1.97 -22.97
C THR A 16 34.86 -1.98 -23.13
N VAL A 17 34.26 -3.14 -22.98
CA VAL A 17 32.81 -3.25 -22.76
C VAL A 17 32.51 -2.55 -21.42
N PRO A 18 31.70 -1.49 -21.41
CA PRO A 18 31.30 -0.92 -20.15
C PRO A 18 30.50 -2.00 -19.39
N ARG A 19 31.06 -2.52 -18.30
CA ARG A 19 30.30 -3.25 -17.30
C ARG A 19 29.29 -2.26 -16.77
N SER A 20 28.03 -2.31 -17.28
CA SER A 20 26.90 -1.75 -16.61
C SER A 20 26.84 -2.45 -15.25
N ALA A 21 27.33 -1.77 -14.24
CA ALA A 21 27.10 -2.18 -12.86
C ALA A 21 25.58 -2.14 -12.66
N PHE A 22 24.95 -3.32 -12.71
CA PHE A 22 23.64 -3.47 -12.11
C PHE A 22 23.82 -3.13 -10.62
N ALA A 23 23.55 -1.89 -10.27
CA ALA A 23 23.44 -1.50 -8.89
C ALA A 23 22.30 -2.39 -8.31
N LYS A 24 22.65 -3.33 -7.43
CA LYS A 24 21.67 -4.05 -6.65
C LYS A 24 20.94 -2.98 -5.83
N SER A 25 19.71 -2.66 -6.22
CA SER A 25 18.84 -1.86 -5.36
C SER A 25 18.55 -2.68 -4.13
N PHE A 26 19.01 -2.22 -2.98
CA PHE A 26 18.63 -2.82 -1.71
C PHE A 26 17.21 -2.37 -1.34
N PRO A 27 16.39 -3.23 -0.72
CA PRO A 27 15.10 -2.83 -0.19
C PRO A 27 15.22 -1.60 0.72
N MET A 28 14.25 -0.71 0.66
CA MET A 28 14.22 0.48 1.51
C MET A 28 13.97 0.09 2.97
N SER A 29 14.76 0.61 3.91
CA SER A 29 14.49 0.42 5.32
C SER A 29 13.29 1.27 5.78
N SER A 30 12.59 0.81 6.83
CA SER A 30 11.50 1.58 7.44
C SER A 30 11.94 2.97 7.86
N ASP A 31 13.14 3.08 8.39
CA ASP A 31 13.69 4.34 8.89
C ASP A 31 13.84 5.41 7.80
N SER A 32 14.16 4.99 6.58
CA SER A 32 14.35 5.94 5.48
C SER A 32 13.06 6.65 5.06
N ILE A 33 11.90 5.98 5.12
CA ILE A 33 10.61 6.58 4.76
C ILE A 33 9.98 7.31 5.96
N LEU A 34 10.15 6.77 7.17
CA LEU A 34 9.58 7.34 8.40
C LEU A 34 10.32 8.61 8.86
N THR A 35 11.59 8.77 8.47
CA THR A 35 12.39 9.95 8.81
C THR A 35 12.22 11.11 7.84
N LEU A 36 11.57 10.88 6.69
CA LEU A 36 11.34 11.90 5.68
C LEU A 36 10.00 12.59 5.91
N SER A 37 10.03 13.92 6.00
CA SER A 37 8.80 14.72 6.01
C SER A 37 8.17 14.72 4.60
N PRO A 38 6.92 14.26 4.45
CA PRO A 38 6.26 14.30 3.16
C PRO A 38 5.93 15.74 2.75
N PRO A 39 5.73 16.01 1.43
CA PRO A 39 5.18 17.28 0.99
C PRO A 39 3.86 17.60 1.71
N PRO A 40 3.59 18.88 2.02
CA PRO A 40 2.37 19.27 2.74
C PRO A 40 1.11 18.88 1.96
N ALA A 41 0.03 18.60 2.68
CA ALA A 41 -1.30 18.43 2.12
C ALA A 41 -1.95 19.80 1.83
N ASP A 42 -2.88 19.84 0.88
CA ASP A 42 -3.66 21.06 0.57
C ASP A 42 -4.74 21.32 1.62
N ALA A 43 -5.26 20.25 2.26
CA ALA A 43 -6.25 20.36 3.32
C ALA A 43 -6.15 19.19 4.31
N HIS A 44 -6.46 19.48 5.56
CA HIS A 44 -6.66 18.52 6.64
C HIS A 44 -8.18 18.41 6.87
N VAL A 45 -8.78 17.26 6.59
CA VAL A 45 -10.24 17.10 6.54
C VAL A 45 -10.70 16.06 7.55
N ALA A 46 -11.41 16.50 8.58
CA ALA A 46 -12.03 15.59 9.55
C ALA A 46 -13.25 14.88 8.93
N TYR A 47 -13.37 13.59 9.18
CA TYR A 47 -14.54 12.78 8.83
C TYR A 47 -15.34 12.29 10.07
N GLY A 48 -14.85 12.61 11.25
CA GLY A 48 -15.48 12.31 12.53
C GLY A 48 -15.09 13.29 13.62
N SER A 49 -15.46 13.01 14.87
CA SER A 49 -15.22 13.88 16.03
C SER A 49 -13.96 13.54 16.83
N ASP A 50 -13.37 12.35 16.62
CA ASP A 50 -12.13 11.95 17.30
C ASP A 50 -10.92 12.64 16.65
N PRO A 51 -9.90 13.03 17.42
CA PRO A 51 -8.69 13.65 16.86
C PRO A 51 -7.95 12.81 15.81
N ASN A 52 -8.16 11.49 15.78
CA ASN A 52 -7.59 10.59 14.77
C ASN A 52 -8.55 10.33 13.60
N GLN A 53 -9.74 10.94 13.56
CA GLN A 53 -10.71 10.77 12.48
C GLN A 53 -10.58 11.90 11.45
N PHE A 54 -9.48 11.92 10.72
CA PHE A 54 -9.21 12.91 9.67
C PHE A 54 -8.41 12.30 8.51
N GLY A 55 -8.17 13.07 7.48
CA GLY A 55 -7.23 12.71 6.43
C GLY A 55 -6.62 13.94 5.76
N ASP A 56 -5.42 13.76 5.26
CA ASP A 56 -4.68 14.74 4.48
C ASP A 56 -5.07 14.63 3.00
N LEU A 57 -5.72 15.67 2.50
CA LEU A 57 -6.16 15.77 1.11
C LEU A 57 -5.12 16.52 0.28
N ARG A 58 -4.74 15.93 -0.88
CA ARG A 58 -3.92 16.57 -1.90
C ARG A 58 -4.67 16.61 -3.22
N LEU A 59 -4.63 17.75 -3.90
CA LEU A 59 -5.36 18.00 -5.13
C LEU A 59 -4.39 18.34 -6.26
N PRO A 60 -4.62 17.84 -7.49
CA PRO A 60 -3.86 18.25 -8.64
C PRO A 60 -4.03 19.75 -8.92
N LYS A 61 -2.96 20.40 -9.41
CA LYS A 61 -3.00 21.80 -9.84
C LYS A 61 -3.63 21.94 -11.24
N ALA A 62 -4.88 21.53 -11.35
CA ALA A 62 -5.65 21.53 -12.60
C ALA A 62 -7.13 21.79 -12.29
N LYS A 63 -7.98 21.78 -13.33
CA LYS A 63 -9.43 21.86 -13.16
C LYS A 63 -10.00 20.44 -13.06
N GLY A 64 -10.66 20.11 -11.92
CA GLY A 64 -11.36 18.84 -11.72
C GLY A 64 -12.65 18.68 -12.53
N PRO A 65 -13.46 17.62 -12.26
CA PRO A 65 -13.34 16.74 -11.11
C PRO A 65 -12.22 15.70 -11.27
N PHE A 66 -11.55 15.36 -10.18
CA PHE A 66 -10.40 14.44 -10.15
C PHE A 66 -10.79 13.05 -9.71
N PRO A 67 -10.25 11.97 -10.32
CA PRO A 67 -10.27 10.64 -9.74
C PRO A 67 -9.58 10.65 -8.37
N LEU A 68 -10.03 9.79 -7.45
CA LEU A 68 -9.56 9.77 -6.06
C LEU A 68 -8.87 8.46 -5.70
N VAL A 69 -7.75 8.56 -5.00
CA VAL A 69 -7.17 7.48 -4.22
C VAL A 69 -7.39 7.78 -2.73
N MET A 70 -8.21 6.97 -2.05
CA MET A 70 -8.27 6.94 -0.59
C MET A 70 -7.19 5.99 -0.11
N ASN A 71 -6.18 6.51 0.59
CA ASN A 71 -5.06 5.73 1.08
C ASN A 71 -5.18 5.44 2.58
N ILE A 72 -4.90 4.20 2.98
CA ILE A 72 -4.91 3.70 4.37
C ILE A 72 -3.48 3.28 4.71
N HIS A 73 -2.86 3.99 5.64
CA HIS A 73 -1.47 3.73 6.02
C HIS A 73 -1.28 2.43 6.80
N GLY A 74 -0.06 1.93 6.83
CA GLY A 74 0.37 0.76 7.60
C GLY A 74 0.78 1.09 9.04
N GLY A 75 1.61 0.21 9.62
CA GLY A 75 2.17 0.38 10.96
C GLY A 75 1.60 -0.59 12.00
N PHE A 76 1.21 -1.80 11.56
CA PHE A 76 0.71 -2.87 12.44
C PHE A 76 -0.39 -2.40 13.41
N TRP A 77 -1.29 -1.51 12.94
CA TRP A 77 -2.41 -0.95 13.73
C TRP A 77 -2.00 -0.24 15.01
N ARG A 78 -0.72 0.13 15.22
CA ARG A 78 -0.20 0.74 16.44
C ARG A 78 -0.11 2.26 16.36
N ALA A 79 -0.50 2.96 17.43
CA ALA A 79 -0.55 4.43 17.51
C ALA A 79 0.81 5.13 17.35
N LYS A 80 1.92 4.40 17.43
CA LYS A 80 3.28 4.97 17.19
C LYS A 80 3.56 5.29 15.71
N TYR A 81 2.74 4.81 14.80
CA TYR A 81 2.81 5.10 13.36
C TYR A 81 1.58 5.88 12.94
N ASP A 82 1.73 6.77 12.00
CA ASP A 82 0.67 7.63 11.48
C ASP A 82 0.69 7.70 9.93
N LEU A 83 -0.20 8.52 9.39
CA LEU A 83 -0.34 8.70 7.94
C LEU A 83 0.89 9.32 7.25
N ALA A 84 1.85 9.89 8.00
CA ALA A 84 2.99 10.61 7.39
C ALA A 84 3.84 9.70 6.49
N HIS A 85 4.02 8.43 6.85
CA HIS A 85 4.84 7.52 6.06
C HIS A 85 4.29 7.23 4.64
N ALA A 86 3.01 7.43 4.39
CA ALA A 86 2.38 7.31 3.08
C ALA A 86 2.22 8.65 2.34
N GLY A 87 2.62 9.77 2.95
CA GLY A 87 2.44 11.10 2.37
C GLY A 87 3.24 11.33 1.09
N HIS A 88 4.42 10.72 0.94
CA HIS A 88 5.23 10.79 -0.28
C HIS A 88 4.55 10.08 -1.46
N LEU A 89 4.02 8.88 -1.23
CA LEU A 89 3.22 8.12 -2.20
C LEU A 89 2.02 8.95 -2.67
N CYS A 90 1.27 9.55 -1.75
CA CYS A 90 0.12 10.38 -2.05
C CYS A 90 0.51 11.60 -2.89
N ALA A 91 1.58 12.31 -2.52
CA ALA A 91 2.08 13.45 -3.29
C ALA A 91 2.51 13.05 -4.71
N ALA A 92 3.15 11.89 -4.89
CA ALA A 92 3.55 11.39 -6.19
C ALA A 92 2.35 11.04 -7.09
N LEU A 93 1.30 10.43 -6.55
CA LEU A 93 0.05 10.16 -7.28
C LEU A 93 -0.68 11.47 -7.63
N THR A 94 -0.65 12.46 -6.72
CA THR A 94 -1.26 13.77 -6.99
C THR A 94 -0.55 14.50 -8.13
N ALA A 95 0.77 14.37 -8.24
CA ALA A 95 1.53 14.90 -9.37
C ALA A 95 1.14 14.26 -10.73
N LYS A 96 0.46 13.10 -10.71
CA LYS A 96 -0.07 12.39 -11.89
C LYS A 96 -1.54 12.71 -12.19
N GLY A 97 -2.11 13.69 -11.52
CA GLY A 97 -3.48 14.15 -11.79
C GLY A 97 -4.57 13.47 -10.95
N LEU A 98 -4.21 12.73 -9.92
CA LEU A 98 -5.15 12.08 -9.00
C LEU A 98 -5.31 12.91 -7.72
N ALA A 99 -6.53 13.12 -7.25
CA ALA A 99 -6.72 13.52 -5.86
C ALA A 99 -6.30 12.36 -4.95
N THR A 100 -5.66 12.67 -3.82
CA THR A 100 -5.32 11.65 -2.81
C THR A 100 -5.84 12.09 -1.44
N TRP A 101 -6.51 11.19 -0.75
CA TRP A 101 -6.94 11.37 0.63
C TRP A 101 -6.32 10.30 1.50
N ASN A 102 -5.26 10.68 2.22
CA ASN A 102 -4.50 9.83 3.10
C ASN A 102 -5.12 9.90 4.48
N ILE A 103 -5.86 8.87 4.89
CA ILE A 103 -6.63 8.90 6.13
C ILE A 103 -5.80 8.47 7.33
N GLU A 104 -6.06 9.11 8.46
CA GLU A 104 -5.71 8.67 9.79
C GLU A 104 -6.92 7.93 10.41
N TYR A 105 -6.68 7.10 11.40
CA TYR A 105 -7.70 6.31 12.08
C TYR A 105 -7.25 5.97 13.51
N ARG A 106 -8.16 5.65 14.43
CA ARG A 106 -7.79 5.20 15.78
C ARG A 106 -7.12 3.83 15.72
N ARG A 107 -6.00 3.70 16.40
CA ARG A 107 -5.12 2.52 16.43
C ARG A 107 -5.00 1.98 17.84
N VAL A 108 -4.44 0.80 18.00
CA VAL A 108 -4.05 0.25 19.30
C VAL A 108 -3.15 1.25 20.03
N GLY A 109 -3.57 1.65 21.23
CA GLY A 109 -2.98 2.75 22.01
C GLY A 109 -3.80 4.03 21.99
N ASN A 110 -4.74 4.21 21.07
CA ASN A 110 -5.73 5.28 21.12
C ASN A 110 -7.03 4.79 21.79
N PRO A 111 -7.77 5.64 22.54
CA PRO A 111 -9.07 5.29 23.05
C PRO A 111 -10.02 4.84 21.91
N GLY A 112 -10.62 3.66 22.06
CA GLY A 112 -11.50 3.08 21.02
C GLY A 112 -10.78 2.53 19.77
N GLY A 113 -9.46 2.53 19.73
CA GLY A 113 -8.67 1.85 18.69
C GLY A 113 -8.58 0.34 18.91
N GLY A 114 -8.08 -0.39 17.91
CA GLY A 114 -8.16 -1.84 17.84
C GLY A 114 -9.45 -2.30 17.17
N TRP A 115 -9.70 -3.61 17.17
CA TRP A 115 -10.88 -4.18 16.55
C TRP A 115 -12.14 -4.03 17.44
N PRO A 116 -13.31 -3.65 16.92
CA PRO A 116 -13.57 -3.25 15.54
C PRO A 116 -13.34 -1.74 15.25
N GLY A 117 -13.05 -0.92 16.27
CA GLY A 117 -13.06 0.54 16.20
C GLY A 117 -12.14 1.12 15.10
N THR A 118 -10.99 0.51 14.87
CA THR A 118 -10.08 0.89 13.76
C THR A 118 -10.77 0.72 12.40
N LEU A 119 -11.45 -0.40 12.16
CA LEU A 119 -12.19 -0.60 10.90
C LEU A 119 -13.41 0.32 10.79
N ASP A 120 -14.09 0.59 11.90
CA ASP A 120 -15.25 1.50 11.91
C ASP A 120 -14.84 2.93 11.49
N ASP A 121 -13.64 3.37 11.88
CA ASP A 121 -13.09 4.64 11.41
C ASP A 121 -12.82 4.63 9.90
N VAL A 122 -12.19 3.58 9.38
CA VAL A 122 -11.94 3.42 7.94
C VAL A 122 -13.25 3.42 7.15
N ARG A 123 -14.28 2.73 7.64
CA ARG A 123 -15.63 2.73 7.04
C ARG A 123 -16.27 4.11 7.09
N SER A 124 -16.12 4.82 8.21
CA SER A 124 -16.64 6.18 8.35
C SER A 124 -15.99 7.14 7.36
N ALA A 125 -14.66 7.03 7.18
CA ALA A 125 -13.94 7.79 6.17
C ALA A 125 -14.44 7.46 4.75
N TYR A 126 -14.59 6.19 4.38
CA TYR A 126 -15.12 5.81 3.08
C TYR A 126 -16.53 6.38 2.84
N ARG A 127 -17.41 6.27 3.81
CA ARG A 127 -18.77 6.81 3.73
C ARG A 127 -18.84 8.34 3.72
N PHE A 128 -17.77 9.02 4.11
CA PHE A 128 -17.64 10.48 4.01
C PHE A 128 -17.28 10.95 2.59
N LEU A 129 -16.83 10.07 1.69
CA LEU A 129 -16.39 10.44 0.32
C LEU A 129 -17.39 11.27 -0.48
N PRO A 130 -18.72 11.05 -0.45
CA PRO A 130 -19.67 11.92 -1.15
C PRO A 130 -19.66 13.36 -0.64
N GLN A 131 -19.39 13.59 0.64
CA GLN A 131 -19.27 14.93 1.23
C GLN A 131 -17.94 15.57 0.82
N LEU A 132 -16.84 14.80 0.84
CA LEU A 132 -15.52 15.23 0.37
C LEU A 132 -15.58 15.66 -1.11
N ALA A 133 -16.23 14.84 -1.95
CA ALA A 133 -16.37 15.09 -3.39
C ALA A 133 -17.10 16.39 -3.70
N LYS A 134 -18.19 16.70 -2.98
CA LYS A 134 -18.93 17.95 -3.12
C LYS A 134 -18.05 19.17 -2.81
N ARG A 135 -17.16 19.05 -1.82
CA ARG A 135 -16.35 20.17 -1.33
C ARG A 135 -15.11 20.44 -2.18
N TYR A 136 -14.52 19.40 -2.79
CA TYR A 136 -13.17 19.48 -3.36
C TYR A 136 -13.07 19.09 -4.83
N SER A 137 -14.17 19.14 -5.59
CA SER A 137 -14.18 18.83 -7.03
C SER A 137 -13.56 17.44 -7.34
N ILE A 138 -13.99 16.42 -6.62
CA ILE A 138 -13.57 15.03 -6.77
C ILE A 138 -14.66 14.24 -7.50
N ASP A 139 -14.27 13.33 -8.39
CA ASP A 139 -15.18 12.39 -9.05
C ASP A 139 -15.43 11.18 -8.12
N ALA A 140 -16.56 11.21 -7.42
CA ALA A 140 -16.98 10.12 -6.52
C ALA A 140 -17.26 8.79 -7.24
N GLY A 141 -17.40 8.78 -8.57
CA GLY A 141 -17.54 7.57 -9.39
C GLY A 141 -16.19 6.93 -9.77
N LYS A 142 -15.09 7.64 -9.55
CA LYS A 142 -13.73 7.18 -9.88
C LYS A 142 -12.87 7.12 -8.62
N VAL A 143 -13.09 6.11 -7.80
CA VAL A 143 -12.39 5.91 -6.52
C VAL A 143 -11.64 4.58 -6.52
N VAL A 144 -10.40 4.61 -6.04
CA VAL A 144 -9.63 3.44 -5.63
C VAL A 144 -9.36 3.58 -4.14
N VAL A 145 -9.61 2.52 -3.36
CA VAL A 145 -9.10 2.41 -2.00
C VAL A 145 -7.79 1.63 -2.05
N MET A 146 -6.74 2.20 -1.50
CA MET A 146 -5.43 1.59 -1.44
C MET A 146 -4.95 1.51 0.00
N GLY A 147 -4.28 0.43 0.36
CA GLY A 147 -3.68 0.31 1.68
C GLY A 147 -2.30 -0.33 1.61
N HIS A 148 -1.44 0.02 2.58
CA HIS A 148 -0.12 -0.57 2.74
C HIS A 148 -0.05 -1.40 4.03
N SER A 149 0.51 -2.63 3.97
CA SER A 149 0.75 -3.46 5.15
C SER A 149 -0.56 -3.73 5.95
N ALA A 150 -0.64 -3.33 7.20
CA ALA A 150 -1.86 -3.36 8.01
C ALA A 150 -3.01 -2.54 7.38
N GLY A 151 -2.71 -1.44 6.68
CA GLY A 151 -3.71 -0.66 5.94
C GLY A 151 -4.30 -1.42 4.76
N ALA A 152 -3.55 -2.32 4.13
CA ALA A 152 -4.05 -3.19 3.07
C ALA A 152 -5.04 -4.23 3.62
N GLN A 153 -4.78 -4.79 4.80
CA GLN A 153 -5.74 -5.64 5.51
C GLN A 153 -7.05 -4.88 5.75
N LEU A 154 -6.97 -3.63 6.26
CA LEU A 154 -8.15 -2.78 6.48
C LEU A 154 -8.88 -2.45 5.16
N ALA A 155 -8.17 -2.23 4.06
CA ALA A 155 -8.76 -1.98 2.75
C ALA A 155 -9.59 -3.17 2.24
N LEU A 156 -9.09 -4.41 2.40
CA LEU A 156 -9.84 -5.61 2.03
C LEU A 156 -11.01 -5.87 2.99
N CYS A 157 -10.84 -5.62 4.29
CA CYS A 157 -11.95 -5.64 5.24
C CYS A 157 -13.04 -4.62 4.89
N LEU A 158 -12.67 -3.44 4.42
CA LEU A 158 -13.62 -2.44 3.92
C LEU A 158 -14.36 -2.97 2.68
N ALA A 159 -13.62 -3.51 1.69
CA ALA A 159 -14.19 -4.04 0.45
C ALA A 159 -15.20 -5.16 0.70
N SER A 160 -14.97 -6.02 1.71
CA SER A 160 -15.92 -7.07 2.08
C SER A 160 -17.22 -6.55 2.73
N ARG A 161 -17.33 -5.27 3.06
CA ARG A 161 -18.46 -4.66 3.78
C ARG A 161 -19.14 -3.51 3.03
N GLU A 162 -18.53 -2.99 1.99
CA GLU A 162 -19.02 -1.84 1.24
C GLU A 162 -19.10 -2.20 -0.25
N ALA A 163 -20.25 -2.76 -0.66
CA ALA A 163 -20.49 -3.23 -2.03
C ALA A 163 -20.33 -2.12 -3.10
N SER A 164 -20.33 -0.85 -2.72
CA SER A 164 -20.03 0.28 -3.60
C SER A 164 -18.54 0.46 -3.88
N LEU A 165 -17.65 -0.22 -3.14
CA LEU A 165 -16.22 -0.21 -3.37
C LEU A 165 -15.85 -1.24 -4.42
N THR A 166 -15.59 -0.80 -5.63
CA THR A 166 -15.33 -1.67 -6.79
C THR A 166 -13.85 -1.82 -7.17
N LYS A 167 -12.94 -1.08 -6.51
CA LYS A 167 -11.51 -1.12 -6.83
C LYS A 167 -10.67 -0.99 -5.58
N VAL A 168 -9.86 -2.00 -5.28
CA VAL A 168 -8.99 -2.01 -4.11
C VAL A 168 -7.56 -2.42 -4.49
N VAL A 169 -6.56 -1.75 -3.88
CA VAL A 169 -5.13 -2.05 -4.07
C VAL A 169 -4.51 -2.35 -2.71
N SER A 170 -3.91 -3.52 -2.61
CA SER A 170 -3.15 -3.98 -1.45
C SER A 170 -1.65 -3.90 -1.75
N LEU A 171 -0.91 -3.12 -0.99
CA LEU A 171 0.55 -3.03 -1.05
C LEU A 171 1.14 -3.77 0.16
N ALA A 172 1.84 -4.86 -0.06
CA ALA A 172 2.50 -5.67 0.99
C ALA A 172 1.58 -6.01 2.18
N GLY A 173 0.34 -6.45 1.88
CA GLY A 173 -0.73 -6.58 2.88
C GLY A 173 -0.51 -7.73 3.87
N VAL A 174 -0.90 -7.50 5.14
CA VAL A 174 -1.02 -8.54 6.18
C VAL A 174 -2.36 -9.25 5.97
N LEU A 175 -2.42 -10.15 4.98
CA LEU A 175 -3.68 -10.70 4.47
C LEU A 175 -4.12 -12.03 5.09
N ASP A 176 -3.30 -12.60 6.00
CA ASP A 176 -3.58 -13.82 6.76
C ASP A 176 -3.26 -13.54 8.23
N LEU A 177 -4.29 -13.22 9.02
CA LEU A 177 -4.09 -12.84 10.42
C LEU A 177 -3.77 -14.04 11.32
N GLN A 178 -4.23 -15.24 10.95
CA GLN A 178 -3.86 -16.48 11.63
C GLN A 178 -2.35 -16.73 11.49
N GLN A 179 -1.83 -16.65 10.25
CA GLN A 179 -0.42 -16.83 9.97
C GLN A 179 0.44 -15.70 10.58
N ALA A 180 -0.07 -14.44 10.61
CA ALA A 180 0.60 -13.31 11.26
C ALA A 180 0.78 -13.55 12.77
N TRP A 181 -0.21 -14.16 13.42
CA TRP A 181 -0.12 -14.60 14.82
C TRP A 181 0.90 -15.72 14.99
N GLU A 182 0.88 -16.76 14.16
CA GLU A 182 1.80 -17.91 14.22
C GLU A 182 3.26 -17.49 14.05
N LEU A 183 3.51 -16.52 13.18
CA LEU A 183 4.84 -15.94 12.94
C LEU A 183 5.24 -14.87 13.95
N HIS A 184 4.37 -14.52 14.90
CA HIS A 184 4.60 -13.46 15.88
C HIS A 184 4.97 -12.12 15.26
N LEU A 185 4.40 -11.77 14.09
CA LEU A 185 4.76 -10.55 13.36
C LEU A 185 4.64 -9.31 14.25
N SER A 186 5.72 -8.50 14.27
CA SER A 186 5.83 -7.28 15.07
C SER A 186 5.40 -7.47 16.52
N ASP A 187 5.99 -8.44 17.22
CA ASP A 187 5.70 -8.76 18.63
C ASP A 187 4.20 -9.02 18.89
N ASN A 188 3.61 -9.89 18.10
CA ASN A 188 2.19 -10.26 18.18
C ASN A 188 1.21 -9.08 17.98
N ALA A 189 1.52 -8.13 17.10
CA ALA A 189 0.67 -6.96 16.86
C ALA A 189 -0.79 -7.34 16.53
N VAL A 190 -1.03 -8.49 15.90
CA VAL A 190 -2.38 -8.98 15.61
C VAL A 190 -3.17 -9.30 16.88
N VAL A 191 -2.50 -9.80 17.94
CA VAL A 191 -3.14 -10.08 19.24
C VAL A 191 -3.57 -8.78 19.91
N ASP A 192 -2.71 -7.75 19.87
CA ASP A 192 -3.06 -6.42 20.39
C ASP A 192 -4.22 -5.80 19.60
N PHE A 193 -4.20 -5.96 18.28
CA PHE A 193 -5.24 -5.42 17.39
C PHE A 193 -6.61 -6.08 17.60
N LEU A 194 -6.64 -7.42 17.67
CA LEU A 194 -7.88 -8.18 17.79
C LEU A 194 -8.36 -8.37 19.24
N GLY A 195 -7.51 -8.01 20.23
CA GLY A 195 -7.82 -8.12 21.65
C GLY A 195 -7.60 -9.52 22.24
N GLY A 196 -6.90 -10.42 21.53
CA GLY A 196 -6.61 -11.78 22.02
C GLY A 196 -6.05 -12.71 20.94
N LYS A 197 -5.68 -13.93 21.38
CA LYS A 197 -5.22 -15.01 20.49
C LYS A 197 -6.41 -15.63 19.72
N PRO A 198 -6.19 -16.35 18.61
CA PRO A 198 -7.27 -16.98 17.83
C PRO A 198 -8.25 -17.81 18.63
N SER A 199 -7.76 -18.58 19.61
CA SER A 199 -8.60 -19.41 20.49
C SER A 199 -9.43 -18.62 21.51
N GLN A 200 -9.08 -17.35 21.76
CA GLN A 200 -9.76 -16.48 22.74
C GLN A 200 -10.82 -15.57 22.07
N VAL A 201 -10.52 -15.11 20.83
CA VAL A 201 -11.35 -14.16 20.10
C VAL A 201 -11.60 -14.65 18.67
N THR A 202 -12.03 -15.89 18.50
CA THR A 202 -12.21 -16.57 17.19
C THR A 202 -13.08 -15.75 16.24
N ASP A 203 -14.14 -15.10 16.76
CA ASP A 203 -15.02 -14.27 15.94
C ASP A 203 -14.34 -13.02 15.40
N HIS A 204 -13.40 -12.42 16.15
CA HIS A 204 -12.63 -11.27 15.67
C HIS A 204 -11.73 -11.67 14.52
N TYR A 205 -11.01 -12.81 14.63
CA TYR A 205 -10.22 -13.34 13.50
C TYR A 205 -11.10 -13.62 12.29
N ARG A 206 -12.22 -14.34 12.46
CA ARG A 206 -13.15 -14.63 11.35
C ARG A 206 -13.65 -13.36 10.65
N GLN A 207 -13.85 -12.28 11.38
CA GLN A 207 -14.36 -11.03 10.85
C GLN A 207 -13.28 -10.11 10.28
N ALA A 208 -12.04 -10.22 10.75
CA ALA A 208 -10.93 -9.31 10.41
C ALA A 208 -9.93 -9.91 9.42
N ASP A 209 -9.84 -11.24 9.33
CA ASP A 209 -8.85 -11.92 8.50
C ASP A 209 -9.33 -11.96 7.04
N PRO A 210 -8.62 -11.30 6.10
CA PRO A 210 -8.95 -11.33 4.68
C PRO A 210 -9.11 -12.75 4.11
N MET A 211 -8.34 -13.73 4.61
CA MET A 211 -8.47 -15.14 4.20
C MET A 211 -9.85 -15.75 4.55
N GLN A 212 -10.60 -15.15 5.48
CA GLN A 212 -11.92 -15.60 5.91
C GLN A 212 -13.08 -14.78 5.31
N LEU A 213 -12.74 -13.72 4.54
CA LEU A 213 -13.73 -12.80 4.00
C LEU A 213 -14.07 -13.16 2.55
N SER A 214 -15.27 -12.80 2.14
CA SER A 214 -15.71 -12.79 0.73
C SER A 214 -15.90 -11.36 0.28
N ILE A 215 -15.38 -11.02 -0.88
CA ILE A 215 -15.51 -9.72 -1.52
C ILE A 215 -16.40 -9.88 -2.75
N ASP A 216 -17.22 -8.88 -3.04
CA ASP A 216 -18.10 -8.92 -4.21
C ASP A 216 -17.31 -9.12 -5.50
N HIS A 217 -17.81 -10.03 -6.37
CA HIS A 217 -17.13 -10.36 -7.63
C HIS A 217 -17.00 -9.18 -8.61
N SER A 218 -17.74 -8.10 -8.39
CA SER A 218 -17.60 -6.84 -9.14
C SER A 218 -16.44 -5.95 -8.66
N THR A 219 -15.79 -6.33 -7.55
CA THR A 219 -14.66 -5.61 -7.00
C THR A 219 -13.34 -6.13 -7.58
N THR A 220 -12.66 -5.31 -8.36
CA THR A 220 -11.31 -5.60 -8.85
C THR A 220 -10.29 -5.39 -7.73
N GLN A 221 -9.53 -6.44 -7.41
CA GLN A 221 -8.51 -6.44 -6.37
C GLN A 221 -7.12 -6.56 -6.99
N TRP A 222 -6.25 -5.59 -6.73
CA TRP A 222 -4.84 -5.66 -7.09
C TRP A 222 -3.96 -5.81 -5.86
N LEU A 223 -3.15 -6.86 -5.85
CA LEU A 223 -2.20 -7.18 -4.79
C LEU A 223 -0.79 -7.01 -5.33
N ILE A 224 -0.03 -6.06 -4.80
CA ILE A 224 1.36 -5.81 -5.17
C ILE A 224 2.23 -6.12 -3.96
N HIS A 225 3.24 -7.00 -4.13
CA HIS A 225 4.12 -7.40 -3.04
C HIS A 225 5.57 -7.49 -3.50
N GLY A 226 6.50 -7.10 -2.65
CA GLY A 226 7.93 -7.27 -2.91
C GLY A 226 8.39 -8.68 -2.54
N ALA A 227 9.12 -9.36 -3.43
CA ALA A 227 9.64 -10.69 -3.10
C ALA A 227 10.79 -10.66 -2.06
N ALA A 228 11.40 -9.49 -1.85
CA ALA A 228 12.43 -9.28 -0.83
C ALA A 228 11.86 -8.63 0.45
N ASP A 229 10.54 -8.70 0.66
CA ASP A 229 9.89 -8.18 1.86
C ASP A 229 10.30 -8.99 3.09
N ASP A 230 10.98 -8.33 4.03
CA ASP A 230 11.49 -8.88 5.29
C ASP A 230 10.59 -8.56 6.50
N VAL A 231 9.48 -7.85 6.28
CA VAL A 231 8.50 -7.45 7.31
C VAL A 231 7.24 -8.31 7.23
N VAL A 232 6.67 -8.44 6.03
CA VAL A 232 5.50 -9.28 5.74
C VAL A 232 5.86 -10.18 4.55
N PRO A 233 5.99 -11.49 4.73
CA PRO A 233 6.37 -12.40 3.65
C PRO A 233 5.43 -12.33 2.45
N SER A 234 5.97 -12.28 1.21
CA SER A 234 5.18 -12.09 -0.01
C SER A 234 4.12 -13.18 -0.25
N TYR A 235 4.30 -14.36 0.35
CA TYR A 235 3.32 -15.43 0.24
C TYR A 235 1.96 -15.10 0.91
N PHE A 236 1.88 -14.11 1.79
CA PHE A 236 0.59 -13.61 2.31
C PHE A 236 -0.33 -13.15 1.17
N SER A 237 0.17 -12.30 0.29
CA SER A 237 -0.59 -11.84 -0.88
C SER A 237 -0.77 -12.92 -1.93
N ARG A 238 0.24 -13.76 -2.16
CA ARG A 238 0.17 -14.86 -3.14
C ARG A 238 -0.89 -15.91 -2.77
N ASN A 239 -0.89 -16.35 -1.50
CA ASN A 239 -1.85 -17.35 -1.02
C ASN A 239 -3.28 -16.79 -1.02
N TYR A 240 -3.45 -15.54 -0.58
CA TYR A 240 -4.74 -14.84 -0.66
C TYR A 240 -5.24 -14.79 -2.11
N ALA A 241 -4.42 -14.33 -3.06
CA ALA A 241 -4.80 -14.26 -4.46
C ALA A 241 -5.16 -15.64 -5.04
N GLN A 242 -4.43 -16.68 -4.67
CA GLN A 242 -4.71 -18.04 -5.11
C GLN A 242 -6.06 -18.52 -4.57
N GLN A 243 -6.34 -18.33 -3.29
CA GLN A 243 -7.59 -18.73 -2.65
C GLN A 243 -8.79 -18.00 -3.26
N GLN A 244 -8.73 -16.65 -3.35
CA GLN A 244 -9.88 -15.88 -3.81
C GLN A 244 -10.20 -16.11 -5.29
N LYS A 245 -9.18 -16.38 -6.10
CA LYS A 245 -9.41 -16.84 -7.49
C LYS A 245 -10.21 -18.16 -7.56
N THR A 246 -9.99 -19.09 -6.63
CA THR A 246 -10.80 -20.33 -6.58
C THR A 246 -12.26 -20.08 -6.19
N HIS A 247 -12.52 -18.95 -5.49
CA HIS A 247 -13.87 -18.49 -5.16
C HIS A 247 -14.50 -17.65 -6.30
N GLY A 248 -13.79 -17.43 -7.41
CA GLY A 248 -14.26 -16.66 -8.56
C GLY A 248 -14.18 -15.15 -8.41
N GLU A 249 -13.44 -14.64 -7.43
CA GLU A 249 -13.21 -13.21 -7.25
C GLU A 249 -12.24 -12.65 -8.29
N ASP A 250 -12.40 -11.37 -8.66
CA ASP A 250 -11.51 -10.65 -9.60
C ASP A 250 -10.24 -10.17 -8.88
N VAL A 251 -9.23 -11.04 -8.81
CA VAL A 251 -7.99 -10.81 -8.07
C VAL A 251 -6.77 -10.90 -8.99
N HIS A 252 -5.95 -9.86 -8.96
CA HIS A 252 -4.67 -9.75 -9.67
C HIS A 252 -3.52 -9.72 -8.67
N TYR A 253 -2.48 -10.50 -8.90
CA TYR A 253 -1.27 -10.53 -8.08
C TYR A 253 -0.03 -10.15 -8.90
N LEU A 254 0.72 -9.18 -8.41
CA LEU A 254 1.98 -8.73 -8.97
C LEU A 254 3.08 -8.82 -7.92
N GLU A 255 4.03 -9.74 -8.10
CA GLU A 255 5.24 -9.82 -7.28
C GLU A 255 6.38 -9.06 -7.95
N ILE A 256 7.07 -8.20 -7.19
CA ILE A 256 8.21 -7.44 -7.66
C ILE A 256 9.49 -8.02 -7.04
N SER A 257 10.29 -8.70 -7.86
CA SER A 257 11.39 -9.56 -7.42
C SER A 257 12.46 -8.88 -6.56
N THR A 258 12.68 -7.58 -6.73
CA THR A 258 13.74 -6.82 -6.03
C THR A 258 13.21 -5.91 -4.93
N ALA A 259 11.90 -5.81 -4.77
CA ALA A 259 11.28 -4.88 -3.83
C ALA A 259 11.18 -5.47 -2.42
N GLY A 260 11.45 -4.66 -1.41
CA GLY A 260 11.13 -4.89 -0.01
C GLY A 260 9.81 -4.22 0.40
N HIS A 261 9.52 -4.25 1.71
CA HIS A 261 8.25 -3.79 2.27
C HIS A 261 7.93 -2.31 1.94
N PHE A 262 8.90 -1.44 2.12
CA PHE A 262 8.72 0.01 1.98
C PHE A 262 9.01 0.53 0.56
N ASP A 263 9.58 -0.28 -0.32
CA ASP A 263 9.78 0.07 -1.73
C ASP A 263 8.46 0.38 -2.43
N LEU A 264 7.36 -0.24 -1.97
CA LEU A 264 6.03 -0.06 -2.56
C LEU A 264 5.39 1.29 -2.24
N ILE A 265 5.88 2.00 -1.22
CA ILE A 265 5.37 3.31 -0.82
C ILE A 265 6.39 4.44 -1.02
N ASP A 266 7.59 4.12 -1.52
CA ASP A 266 8.63 5.12 -1.81
C ASP A 266 8.68 5.46 -3.30
N PRO A 267 8.27 6.67 -3.71
CA PRO A 267 8.30 7.08 -5.11
C PRO A 267 9.70 7.09 -5.76
N ARG A 268 10.76 6.97 -4.98
CA ARG A 268 12.15 6.89 -5.47
C ARG A 268 12.59 5.46 -5.77
N SER A 269 11.82 4.46 -5.33
CA SER A 269 12.13 3.04 -5.50
C SER A 269 11.94 2.58 -6.95
N GLN A 270 12.60 1.48 -7.32
CA GLN A 270 12.40 0.84 -8.63
C GLN A 270 11.03 0.14 -8.74
N ALA A 271 10.36 -0.12 -7.63
CA ALA A 271 9.02 -0.72 -7.58
C ALA A 271 7.91 0.30 -7.89
N TRP A 272 8.17 1.58 -7.60
CA TRP A 272 7.15 2.63 -7.70
C TRP A 272 6.43 2.73 -9.05
N PRO A 273 7.09 2.66 -10.23
CA PRO A 273 6.37 2.71 -11.50
C PRO A 273 5.27 1.67 -11.62
N LYS A 274 5.47 0.46 -11.09
CA LYS A 274 4.46 -0.60 -11.12
C LYS A 274 3.25 -0.29 -10.24
N VAL A 275 3.48 0.28 -9.06
CA VAL A 275 2.40 0.74 -8.17
C VAL A 275 1.62 1.87 -8.83
N GLN A 276 2.32 2.89 -9.33
CA GLN A 276 1.72 4.04 -10.01
C GLN A 276 0.89 3.62 -11.23
N ASP A 277 1.46 2.81 -12.12
CA ASP A 277 0.80 2.38 -13.35
C ASP A 277 -0.47 1.55 -13.05
N THR A 278 -0.44 0.70 -12.02
CA THR A 278 -1.62 -0.05 -11.57
C THR A 278 -2.75 0.89 -11.13
N VAL A 279 -2.43 1.89 -10.32
CA VAL A 279 -3.44 2.84 -9.82
C VAL A 279 -4.01 3.69 -10.96
N LEU A 280 -3.16 4.19 -11.86
CA LEU A 280 -3.59 4.95 -13.05
C LEU A 280 -4.48 4.09 -13.96
N HIS A 281 -4.09 2.85 -14.24
CA HIS A 281 -4.89 1.92 -15.03
C HIS A 281 -6.29 1.72 -14.44
N LEU A 282 -6.40 1.49 -13.13
CA LEU A 282 -7.67 1.30 -12.45
C LEU A 282 -8.58 2.53 -12.53
N LEU A 283 -8.02 3.72 -12.58
CA LEU A 283 -8.79 4.97 -12.65
C LEU A 283 -9.03 5.47 -14.08
N GLY A 284 -8.47 4.79 -15.10
CA GLY A 284 -8.61 5.17 -16.50
C GLY A 284 -7.89 6.50 -16.80
N SER A 285 -6.72 6.68 -16.22
CA SER A 285 -5.93 7.92 -16.28
C SER A 285 -4.60 7.68 -16.98
#